data_0ff70984d3fc0b1ddc60728ee3a02e9e
#
_entry.id   0ff70984d3fc0b1ddc60728ee3a02e9e
#
_cell.length_a   1.000
_cell.length_b   1.000
_cell.length_c   1.000
_cell.angle_alpha   90.00
_cell.angle_beta   90.00
_cell.angle_gamma   90.00
#
_symmetry.space_group_name_H-M   'P 1'
#
loop_
_entity.id
_entity.type
_entity.pdbx_description
1 polymer ?
#
loop_
_entity_poly.entity_id
_entity_poly.type
_entity_poly.pdbx_seq_one_letter_code
_entity_poly.pdbx_strand_id
1 'polypeptide(L)'
;MRFCVAIRFHLMKGDNKMATKVGINGFGRIGRLVFRAMEGDPDLEVVAVNDLGDIPTMAHLLKYDSVHGRVYDSVEATEDGFIVDGHEVKVLSEREPGNLPWKDLGVEVVVESTGLFTDANKAKAHIEAGAKKVIISAPAKNEDITIVMGVNDDQYDPEKHNIISNASCTTNCLAPMAKVLMDTFGIKRGFMNTIHSYTNDQKILDLPHKDLRRARAAALSMIPTTTGAARAVSLVLPELKGKLDGFATRVPTPDGSMVDLTVELEKEVTVDEVNAALKAAAEGPMAGILAYVEDPIVSVDIVGDNHSSLFDSKLTMVLGGQGNLVKCISWYDNEWGYSNRVKDLAKILL
;
A
#
# COMPACT_ATOMS: atom_id res chain seq x y z
N MET A 1 28.45 9.77 -34.53
CA MET A 1 27.59 10.97 -34.47
C MET A 1 26.39 10.62 -33.64
N ARG A 2 26.34 11.07 -32.37
CA ARG A 2 25.19 10.91 -31.46
C ARG A 2 24.35 12.17 -31.60
N PHE A 3 23.13 12.06 -32.07
CA PHE A 3 22.16 13.15 -32.04
C PHE A 3 21.51 13.20 -30.67
N CYS A 4 21.84 14.21 -29.85
CA CYS A 4 21.06 14.63 -28.70
C CYS A 4 19.84 15.40 -29.22
N VAL A 5 18.65 14.83 -29.08
CA VAL A 5 17.40 15.56 -29.24
C VAL A 5 17.05 16.16 -27.89
N ALA A 6 17.26 17.46 -27.74
CA ALA A 6 16.80 18.22 -26.59
C ALA A 6 15.28 18.45 -26.73
N ILE A 7 14.49 17.75 -25.96
CA ILE A 7 13.05 18.02 -25.83
C ILE A 7 12.90 19.24 -24.89
N ARG A 8 12.54 20.40 -25.46
CA ARG A 8 12.11 21.57 -24.72
C ARG A 8 10.71 21.30 -24.16
N PHE A 9 10.62 21.05 -22.87
CA PHE A 9 9.34 21.13 -22.16
C PHE A 9 8.88 22.59 -22.14
N HIS A 10 7.74 22.85 -22.75
CA HIS A 10 7.00 24.09 -22.60
C HIS A 10 6.37 24.10 -21.23
N LEU A 11 6.87 24.93 -20.32
CA LEU A 11 6.22 25.25 -19.06
C LEU A 11 4.89 25.94 -19.36
N MET A 12 3.80 25.20 -19.34
CA MET A 12 2.48 25.78 -19.14
C MET A 12 2.43 26.31 -17.72
N LYS A 13 2.18 27.60 -17.56
CA LYS A 13 1.82 28.23 -16.29
C LYS A 13 0.47 27.66 -15.85
N GLY A 14 0.50 26.62 -15.04
CA GLY A 14 -0.62 26.18 -14.22
C GLY A 14 -0.63 26.99 -12.92
N ASP A 15 -1.79 27.16 -12.35
CA ASP A 15 -2.03 27.84 -11.07
C ASP A 15 -1.02 27.36 -10.03
N ASN A 16 -0.44 28.31 -9.29
CA ASN A 16 0.56 28.08 -8.25
C ASN A 16 -0.09 27.40 -7.02
N LYS A 17 -0.59 26.17 -7.15
CA LYS A 17 -1.01 25.36 -6.01
C LYS A 17 0.29 24.99 -5.26
N MET A 18 0.43 25.41 -4.00
CA MET A 18 1.55 24.97 -3.17
C MET A 18 1.39 23.46 -2.91
N ALA A 19 2.52 22.74 -2.82
CA ALA A 19 2.52 21.33 -2.47
C ALA A 19 1.83 21.12 -1.10
N THR A 20 1.04 20.07 -0.99
CA THR A 20 0.41 19.65 0.27
C THR A 20 1.48 19.19 1.25
N LYS A 21 1.52 19.84 2.43
CA LYS A 21 2.47 19.50 3.49
C LYS A 21 2.06 18.24 4.24
N VAL A 22 2.95 17.26 4.23
CA VAL A 22 2.73 15.93 4.82
C VAL A 22 3.60 15.75 6.05
N GLY A 23 3.00 15.20 7.13
CA GLY A 23 3.71 14.68 8.28
C GLY A 23 3.61 13.15 8.30
N ILE A 24 4.68 12.45 8.66
CA ILE A 24 4.67 10.99 8.79
C ILE A 24 4.86 10.63 10.26
N ASN A 25 3.87 9.95 10.86
CA ASN A 25 3.97 9.41 12.21
C ASN A 25 4.31 7.92 12.15
N GLY A 26 5.49 7.53 12.63
CA GLY A 26 6.09 6.21 12.47
C GLY A 26 7.01 6.13 11.24
N PHE A 27 8.32 6.14 11.46
CA PHE A 27 9.32 6.10 10.39
C PHE A 27 9.97 4.71 10.27
N GLY A 28 9.10 3.68 10.39
CA GLY A 28 9.43 2.27 10.13
C GLY A 28 9.56 1.97 8.63
N ARG A 29 9.39 0.69 8.24
CA ARG A 29 9.47 0.27 6.83
C ARG A 29 8.55 1.10 5.94
N ILE A 30 7.25 1.09 6.24
CA ILE A 30 6.23 1.79 5.42
C ILE A 30 6.43 3.29 5.46
N GLY A 31 6.65 3.91 6.64
CA GLY A 31 6.87 5.35 6.74
C GLY A 31 8.03 5.84 5.86
N ARG A 32 9.17 5.11 5.86
CA ARG A 32 10.32 5.44 4.99
C ARG A 32 10.04 5.23 3.51
N LEU A 33 9.29 4.20 3.13
CA LEU A 33 8.95 3.97 1.73
C LEU A 33 7.88 4.94 1.23
N VAL A 34 6.93 5.35 2.06
CA VAL A 34 6.02 6.46 1.76
C VAL A 34 6.79 7.76 1.56
N PHE A 35 7.75 8.06 2.44
CA PHE A 35 8.66 9.20 2.25
C PHE A 35 9.35 9.13 0.88
N ARG A 36 9.97 7.98 0.55
CA ARG A 36 10.64 7.77 -0.75
C ARG A 36 9.68 7.93 -1.93
N ALA A 37 8.44 7.47 -1.80
CA ALA A 37 7.44 7.59 -2.86
C ALA A 37 6.97 9.03 -3.07
N MET A 38 6.95 9.85 -2.00
CA MET A 38 6.52 11.26 -2.06
C MET A 38 7.65 12.21 -2.45
N GLU A 39 8.91 11.83 -2.22
CA GLU A 39 10.06 12.70 -2.51
C GLU A 39 10.14 13.02 -3.99
N GLY A 40 10.27 14.33 -4.29
CA GLY A 40 10.27 14.84 -5.67
C GLY A 40 8.89 14.89 -6.36
N ASP A 41 7.80 14.53 -5.68
CA ASP A 41 6.44 14.72 -6.21
C ASP A 41 6.06 16.21 -6.10
N PRO A 42 5.66 16.88 -7.19
CA PRO A 42 5.40 18.31 -7.20
C PRO A 42 4.17 18.73 -6.37
N ASP A 43 3.29 17.78 -6.02
CA ASP A 43 2.05 18.04 -5.31
C ASP A 43 2.15 17.77 -3.80
N LEU A 44 3.25 17.11 -3.34
CA LEU A 44 3.44 16.66 -1.97
C LEU A 44 4.80 17.09 -1.42
N GLU A 45 4.86 17.55 -0.17
CA GLU A 45 6.08 17.89 0.54
C GLU A 45 6.07 17.26 1.94
N VAL A 46 6.97 16.30 2.20
CA VAL A 46 7.12 15.76 3.55
C VAL A 46 7.98 16.69 4.38
N VAL A 47 7.37 17.47 5.26
CA VAL A 47 8.05 18.50 6.07
C VAL A 47 8.53 17.97 7.42
N ALA A 48 7.94 16.89 7.94
CA ALA A 48 8.35 16.31 9.22
C ALA A 48 8.02 14.82 9.31
N VAL A 49 8.85 14.13 10.08
CA VAL A 49 8.62 12.74 10.49
C VAL A 49 8.68 12.63 12.01
N ASN A 50 7.90 11.74 12.59
CA ASN A 50 7.92 11.44 14.02
C ASN A 50 8.25 9.97 14.25
N ASP A 51 9.28 9.70 15.04
CA ASP A 51 9.63 8.35 15.51
C ASP A 51 10.41 8.46 16.82
N LEU A 52 10.49 7.36 17.58
CA LEU A 52 11.20 7.32 18.86
C LEU A 52 12.67 6.92 18.72
N GLY A 53 13.11 6.62 17.52
CA GLY A 53 14.52 6.34 17.19
C GLY A 53 15.37 7.62 17.17
N ASP A 54 16.68 7.48 17.21
CA ASP A 54 17.61 8.60 17.07
C ASP A 54 17.74 9.03 15.59
N ILE A 55 17.99 10.30 15.38
CA ILE A 55 18.10 10.92 14.05
C ILE A 55 19.16 10.24 13.16
N PRO A 56 20.42 10.00 13.64
CA PRO A 56 21.43 9.34 12.84
C PRO A 56 21.00 7.94 12.34
N THR A 57 20.35 7.15 13.20
CA THR A 57 19.84 5.82 12.82
C THR A 57 18.72 5.94 11.79
N MET A 58 17.79 6.89 11.94
CA MET A 58 16.71 7.13 10.96
C MET A 58 17.27 7.56 9.60
N ALA A 59 18.21 8.49 9.57
CA ALA A 59 18.89 8.94 8.36
C ALA A 59 19.64 7.79 7.67
N HIS A 60 20.34 6.96 8.45
CA HIS A 60 21.04 5.76 7.95
C HIS A 60 20.08 4.77 7.30
N LEU A 61 18.96 4.45 7.96
CA LEU A 61 17.95 3.51 7.46
C LEU A 61 17.11 4.08 6.30
N LEU A 62 17.04 5.40 6.15
CA LEU A 62 16.46 6.04 4.97
C LEU A 62 17.40 5.91 3.76
N LYS A 63 18.71 6.11 4.01
CA LYS A 63 19.75 6.02 2.97
C LYS A 63 19.96 4.61 2.45
N TYR A 64 19.97 3.61 3.35
CA TYR A 64 20.26 2.22 3.03
C TYR A 64 19.08 1.33 3.38
N ASP A 65 18.55 0.67 2.37
CA ASP A 65 17.47 -0.28 2.53
C ASP A 65 17.91 -1.65 2.00
N SER A 66 17.70 -2.70 2.80
CA SER A 66 18.15 -4.05 2.47
C SER A 66 17.38 -4.69 1.31
N VAL A 67 16.17 -4.21 1.04
CA VAL A 67 15.28 -4.70 -0.03
C VAL A 67 15.30 -3.75 -1.23
N HIS A 68 15.03 -2.46 -0.99
CA HIS A 68 14.87 -1.46 -2.04
C HIS A 68 16.15 -0.69 -2.36
N GLY A 69 17.26 -1.04 -1.72
CA GLY A 69 18.56 -0.44 -2.02
C GLY A 69 18.68 1.05 -1.64
N ARG A 70 19.63 1.69 -2.27
CA ARG A 70 19.94 3.10 -2.09
C ARG A 70 19.34 3.92 -3.25
N VAL A 71 18.57 4.96 -2.94
CA VAL A 71 17.90 5.81 -3.94
C VAL A 71 18.35 7.27 -3.92
N TYR A 72 18.92 7.75 -2.80
CA TYR A 72 19.37 9.13 -2.63
C TYR A 72 20.87 9.29 -2.83
N ASP A 73 21.28 10.41 -3.40
CA ASP A 73 22.69 10.78 -3.51
C ASP A 73 23.25 11.15 -2.13
N SER A 74 22.51 11.96 -1.36
CA SER A 74 22.85 12.32 0.01
C SER A 74 21.68 12.16 0.99
N VAL A 75 21.99 11.70 2.20
CA VAL A 75 21.14 11.79 3.39
C VAL A 75 22.04 12.13 4.54
N GLU A 76 21.85 13.31 5.11
CA GLU A 76 22.72 13.87 6.18
C GLU A 76 21.88 14.13 7.43
N ALA A 77 22.30 13.57 8.56
CA ALA A 77 21.68 13.88 9.85
C ALA A 77 22.08 15.26 10.33
N THR A 78 21.12 16.04 10.82
CA THR A 78 21.33 17.33 11.49
C THR A 78 20.98 17.24 12.98
N GLU A 79 21.01 18.34 13.71
CA GLU A 79 20.67 18.37 15.14
C GLU A 79 19.19 18.04 15.38
N ASP A 80 18.30 18.51 14.51
CA ASP A 80 16.84 18.42 14.68
C ASP A 80 16.10 17.73 13.51
N GLY A 81 16.86 17.08 12.59
CA GLY A 81 16.29 16.38 11.44
C GLY A 81 17.32 15.74 10.52
N PHE A 82 17.00 15.70 9.25
CA PHE A 82 17.91 15.26 8.21
C PHE A 82 17.67 16.02 6.91
N ILE A 83 18.71 16.09 6.07
CA ILE A 83 18.66 16.69 4.74
C ILE A 83 18.77 15.55 3.72
N VAL A 84 17.80 15.46 2.81
CA VAL A 84 17.76 14.46 1.73
C VAL A 84 17.87 15.21 0.41
N ASP A 85 19.01 15.01 -0.30
CA ASP A 85 19.29 15.68 -1.58
C ASP A 85 19.00 17.19 -1.59
N GLY A 86 19.23 17.84 -0.44
CA GLY A 86 19.01 19.29 -0.23
C GLY A 86 17.64 19.67 0.35
N HIS A 87 16.73 18.72 0.51
CA HIS A 87 15.44 18.95 1.17
C HIS A 87 15.54 18.69 2.68
N GLU A 88 15.17 19.68 3.49
CA GLU A 88 15.20 19.58 4.95
C GLU A 88 13.92 18.93 5.48
N VAL A 89 14.07 17.93 6.35
CA VAL A 89 12.96 17.23 6.99
C VAL A 89 13.17 17.26 8.50
N LYS A 90 12.19 17.80 9.22
CA LYS A 90 12.23 17.83 10.67
C LYS A 90 11.95 16.46 11.28
N VAL A 91 12.71 16.09 12.31
CA VAL A 91 12.46 14.87 13.08
C VAL A 91 11.90 15.21 14.45
N LEU A 92 10.78 14.60 14.77
CA LEU A 92 10.11 14.72 16.07
C LEU A 92 10.26 13.39 16.82
N SER A 93 10.18 13.44 18.17
CA SER A 93 10.24 12.25 19.03
C SER A 93 9.17 12.34 20.11
N GLU A 94 7.91 12.24 19.68
CA GLU A 94 6.73 12.37 20.55
C GLU A 94 5.90 11.07 20.52
N ARG A 95 5.51 10.60 21.71
CA ARG A 95 4.68 9.39 21.86
C ARG A 95 3.22 9.62 21.64
N GLU A 96 2.73 10.78 22.10
CA GLU A 96 1.31 11.13 22.08
C GLU A 96 1.00 12.00 20.86
N PRO A 97 0.23 11.51 19.87
CA PRO A 97 -0.04 12.22 18.64
C PRO A 97 -0.63 13.63 18.82
N GLY A 98 -1.37 13.85 19.90
CA GLY A 98 -1.99 15.14 20.22
C GLY A 98 -0.97 16.24 20.59
N ASN A 99 0.27 15.89 20.95
CA ASN A 99 1.34 16.82 21.27
C ASN A 99 2.21 17.18 20.07
N LEU A 100 2.00 16.53 18.92
CA LEU A 100 2.79 16.80 17.71
C LEU A 100 2.44 18.20 17.16
N PRO A 101 3.43 19.04 16.79
CA PRO A 101 3.22 20.42 16.39
C PRO A 101 2.79 20.55 14.91
N TRP A 102 1.81 19.72 14.46
CA TRP A 102 1.38 19.72 13.07
C TRP A 102 0.90 21.07 12.58
N LYS A 103 0.15 21.80 13.43
CA LYS A 103 -0.31 23.15 13.09
C LYS A 103 0.84 24.11 12.85
N ASP A 104 1.86 24.11 13.72
CA ASP A 104 2.98 25.04 13.64
C ASP A 104 3.89 24.73 12.44
N LEU A 105 3.97 23.46 12.03
CA LEU A 105 4.69 23.02 10.85
C LEU A 105 3.88 23.16 9.55
N GLY A 106 2.60 23.54 9.68
CA GLY A 106 1.69 23.67 8.54
C GLY A 106 1.33 22.34 7.89
N VAL A 107 1.45 21.20 8.61
CA VAL A 107 1.09 19.88 8.12
C VAL A 107 -0.41 19.81 7.86
N GLU A 108 -0.77 19.41 6.66
CA GLU A 108 -2.17 19.27 6.22
C GLU A 108 -2.63 17.83 6.25
N VAL A 109 -1.79 16.90 5.80
CA VAL A 109 -2.06 15.46 5.81
C VAL A 109 -1.05 14.74 6.70
N VAL A 110 -1.54 13.89 7.59
CA VAL A 110 -0.69 12.99 8.38
C VAL A 110 -0.82 11.57 7.86
N VAL A 111 0.31 10.91 7.60
CA VAL A 111 0.37 9.48 7.38
C VAL A 111 0.68 8.79 8.71
N GLU A 112 -0.31 8.11 9.28
CA GLU A 112 -0.17 7.31 10.50
C GLU A 112 0.33 5.90 10.12
N SER A 113 1.61 5.64 10.36
CA SER A 113 2.29 4.38 10.00
C SER A 113 3.03 3.70 11.17
N THR A 114 2.67 4.05 12.41
CA THR A 114 3.22 3.38 13.62
C THR A 114 2.64 1.98 13.82
N GLY A 115 1.44 1.70 13.28
CA GLY A 115 0.64 0.50 13.59
C GLY A 115 0.01 0.49 14.98
N LEU A 116 0.16 1.57 15.77
CA LEU A 116 -0.39 1.70 17.14
C LEU A 116 -1.74 2.43 17.16
N PHE A 117 -1.93 3.40 16.28
CA PHE A 117 -3.12 4.25 16.22
C PHE A 117 -4.03 3.86 15.05
N THR A 118 -4.36 2.57 14.95
CA THR A 118 -5.25 2.02 13.91
C THR A 118 -6.74 2.17 14.24
N ASP A 119 -7.09 2.69 15.41
CA ASP A 119 -8.45 3.11 15.76
C ASP A 119 -8.57 4.61 15.50
N ALA A 120 -9.52 5.02 14.65
CA ALA A 120 -9.74 6.42 14.30
C ALA A 120 -10.02 7.30 15.53
N ASN A 121 -10.64 6.76 16.59
CA ASN A 121 -10.83 7.49 17.84
C ASN A 121 -9.49 7.90 18.48
N LYS A 122 -8.42 7.16 18.26
CA LYS A 122 -7.06 7.49 18.70
C LYS A 122 -6.33 8.36 17.68
N ALA A 123 -6.45 8.01 16.38
CA ALA A 123 -5.82 8.76 15.30
C ALA A 123 -6.37 10.20 15.18
N LYS A 124 -7.58 10.46 15.69
CA LYS A 124 -8.18 11.79 15.79
C LYS A 124 -7.28 12.81 16.51
N ALA A 125 -6.39 12.37 17.39
CA ALA A 125 -5.42 13.23 18.06
C ALA A 125 -4.53 14.01 17.05
N HIS A 126 -4.27 13.48 15.87
CA HIS A 126 -3.57 14.21 14.81
C HIS A 126 -4.38 15.41 14.25
N ILE A 127 -5.69 15.24 14.12
CA ILE A 127 -6.60 16.34 13.73
C ILE A 127 -6.60 17.42 14.81
N GLU A 128 -6.69 17.01 16.08
CA GLU A 128 -6.66 17.92 17.24
C GLU A 128 -5.31 18.66 17.33
N ALA A 129 -4.22 18.03 16.90
CA ALA A 129 -2.89 18.64 16.77
C ALA A 129 -2.73 19.58 15.56
N GLY A 130 -3.75 19.67 14.68
CA GLY A 130 -3.81 20.66 13.61
C GLY A 130 -3.73 20.12 12.18
N ALA A 131 -3.61 18.82 11.98
CA ALA A 131 -3.75 18.22 10.64
C ALA A 131 -5.19 18.34 10.12
N LYS A 132 -5.37 18.42 8.80
CA LYS A 132 -6.69 18.42 8.17
C LYS A 132 -7.20 17.00 7.89
N LYS A 133 -6.30 16.12 7.49
CA LYS A 133 -6.60 14.72 7.12
C LYS A 133 -5.59 13.76 7.72
N VAL A 134 -6.03 12.53 7.99
CA VAL A 134 -5.17 11.44 8.46
C VAL A 134 -5.36 10.22 7.58
N ILE A 135 -4.28 9.67 7.07
CA ILE A 135 -4.25 8.38 6.38
C ILE A 135 -3.69 7.34 7.35
N ILE A 136 -4.48 6.36 7.73
CA ILE A 136 -4.00 5.21 8.49
C ILE A 136 -3.47 4.18 7.49
N SER A 137 -2.17 3.88 7.52
CA SER A 137 -1.51 2.94 6.61
C SER A 137 -1.68 1.48 7.03
N ALA A 138 -2.88 1.13 7.47
CA ALA A 138 -3.27 -0.21 7.92
C ALA A 138 -4.80 -0.35 7.90
N PRO A 139 -5.35 -1.58 7.94
CA PRO A 139 -6.77 -1.76 8.26
C PRO A 139 -7.11 -1.08 9.58
N ALA A 140 -8.13 -0.24 9.57
CA ALA A 140 -8.51 0.59 10.71
C ALA A 140 -9.80 0.11 11.39
N LYS A 141 -10.19 0.82 12.44
CA LYS A 141 -11.49 0.73 13.11
C LYS A 141 -12.04 2.13 13.31
N ASN A 142 -13.35 2.27 13.14
CA ASN A 142 -14.09 3.53 13.35
C ASN A 142 -13.61 4.67 12.42
N GLU A 143 -12.90 4.33 11.35
CA GLU A 143 -12.51 5.27 10.29
C GLU A 143 -13.73 5.81 9.56
N ASP A 144 -13.60 7.02 8.99
CA ASP A 144 -14.69 7.62 8.22
C ASP A 144 -14.92 6.83 6.92
N ILE A 145 -13.85 6.36 6.29
CA ILE A 145 -13.89 5.51 5.10
C ILE A 145 -12.61 4.70 4.96
N THR A 146 -12.73 3.49 4.41
CA THR A 146 -11.59 2.72 3.88
C THR A 146 -11.56 2.90 2.36
N ILE A 147 -10.41 3.30 1.81
CA ILE A 147 -10.21 3.52 0.37
C ILE A 147 -9.14 2.59 -0.18
N VAL A 148 -9.47 1.97 -1.31
CA VAL A 148 -8.54 1.30 -2.21
C VAL A 148 -8.59 2.01 -3.55
N MET A 149 -7.47 2.60 -3.97
CA MET A 149 -7.36 3.36 -5.21
C MET A 149 -7.72 2.49 -6.41
N GLY A 150 -8.50 3.05 -7.35
CA GLY A 150 -9.05 2.36 -8.51
C GLY A 150 -10.25 1.46 -8.22
N VAL A 151 -10.71 1.38 -6.96
CA VAL A 151 -11.84 0.53 -6.55
C VAL A 151 -13.01 1.35 -6.04
N ASN A 152 -12.78 2.24 -5.06
CA ASN A 152 -13.82 3.05 -4.45
C ASN A 152 -13.34 4.47 -4.06
N ASP A 153 -12.27 4.94 -4.65
CA ASP A 153 -11.74 6.30 -4.42
C ASP A 153 -12.71 7.40 -4.88
N ASP A 154 -13.62 7.08 -5.80
CA ASP A 154 -14.74 7.93 -6.21
C ASP A 154 -15.77 8.18 -5.10
N GLN A 155 -15.75 7.39 -4.02
CA GLN A 155 -16.61 7.57 -2.85
C GLN A 155 -16.04 8.55 -1.81
N TYR A 156 -14.82 9.08 -2.05
CA TYR A 156 -14.23 10.05 -1.15
C TYR A 156 -15.03 11.37 -1.15
N ASP A 157 -15.41 11.83 0.04
CA ASP A 157 -16.09 13.12 0.25
C ASP A 157 -15.20 13.96 1.20
N PRO A 158 -14.57 15.04 0.70
CA PRO A 158 -13.65 15.85 1.49
C PRO A 158 -14.31 16.54 2.70
N GLU A 159 -15.62 16.76 2.67
CA GLU A 159 -16.35 17.39 3.76
C GLU A 159 -16.68 16.42 4.90
N LYS A 160 -16.69 15.11 4.63
CA LYS A 160 -17.09 14.08 5.60
C LYS A 160 -15.94 13.21 6.07
N HIS A 161 -14.98 12.94 5.20
CA HIS A 161 -13.95 11.95 5.46
C HIS A 161 -12.63 12.64 5.85
N ASN A 162 -12.27 12.57 7.13
CA ASN A 162 -11.06 13.17 7.68
C ASN A 162 -10.04 12.11 8.13
N ILE A 163 -10.50 10.92 8.53
CA ILE A 163 -9.64 9.81 8.95
C ILE A 163 -9.92 8.62 8.03
N ILE A 164 -8.98 8.37 7.15
CA ILE A 164 -9.10 7.43 6.03
C ILE A 164 -8.16 6.25 6.25
N SER A 165 -8.67 5.02 6.11
CA SER A 165 -7.82 3.83 6.03
C SER A 165 -7.44 3.53 4.58
N ASN A 166 -6.16 3.30 4.31
CA ASN A 166 -5.72 2.78 3.01
C ASN A 166 -5.76 1.24 2.95
N ALA A 167 -6.51 0.58 3.83
CA ALA A 167 -6.60 -0.87 3.95
C ALA A 167 -5.22 -1.55 4.17
N SER A 168 -5.08 -2.80 3.79
CA SER A 168 -3.80 -3.53 3.79
C SER A 168 -3.22 -3.67 2.37
N CYS A 169 -1.93 -3.98 2.28
CA CYS A 169 -1.28 -4.31 1.01
C CYS A 169 -1.98 -5.46 0.27
N THR A 170 -2.39 -6.50 1.01
CA THR A 170 -3.14 -7.63 0.45
C THR A 170 -4.52 -7.21 -0.05
N THR A 171 -5.23 -6.32 0.67
CA THR A 171 -6.53 -5.79 0.21
C THR A 171 -6.36 -4.95 -1.05
N ASN A 172 -5.29 -4.14 -1.14
CA ASN A 172 -4.97 -3.37 -2.33
C ASN A 172 -4.65 -4.24 -3.55
N CYS A 173 -4.05 -5.42 -3.35
CA CYS A 173 -3.85 -6.38 -4.44
C CYS A 173 -5.14 -7.12 -4.83
N LEU A 174 -5.90 -7.59 -3.85
CA LEU A 174 -7.09 -8.41 -4.07
C LEU A 174 -8.26 -7.62 -4.66
N ALA A 175 -8.52 -6.40 -4.16
CA ALA A 175 -9.73 -5.67 -4.49
C ALA A 175 -9.84 -5.27 -5.97
N PRO A 176 -8.80 -4.76 -6.67
CA PRO A 176 -8.86 -4.48 -8.10
C PRO A 176 -9.23 -5.71 -8.93
N MET A 177 -8.55 -6.83 -8.70
CA MET A 177 -8.83 -8.09 -9.38
C MET A 177 -10.26 -8.60 -9.08
N ALA A 178 -10.68 -8.58 -7.82
CA ALA A 178 -12.00 -9.01 -7.40
C ALA A 178 -13.12 -8.10 -7.97
N LYS A 179 -12.86 -6.78 -8.11
CA LYS A 179 -13.78 -5.84 -8.74
C LYS A 179 -14.04 -6.19 -10.20
N VAL A 180 -12.98 -6.43 -10.97
CA VAL A 180 -13.12 -6.81 -12.39
C VAL A 180 -13.92 -8.10 -12.54
N LEU A 181 -13.62 -9.12 -11.72
CA LEU A 181 -14.35 -10.39 -11.74
C LEU A 181 -15.81 -10.22 -11.33
N MET A 182 -16.07 -9.40 -10.29
CA MET A 182 -17.42 -9.14 -9.81
C MET A 182 -18.26 -8.37 -10.83
N ASP A 183 -17.72 -7.28 -11.38
CA ASP A 183 -18.44 -6.42 -12.31
C ASP A 183 -18.71 -7.12 -13.65
N THR A 184 -17.80 -7.99 -14.10
CA THR A 184 -17.90 -8.64 -15.42
C THR A 184 -18.67 -9.96 -15.36
N PHE A 185 -18.39 -10.79 -14.37
CA PHE A 185 -18.89 -12.18 -14.33
C PHE A 185 -19.76 -12.49 -13.12
N GLY A 186 -19.74 -11.63 -12.08
CA GLY A 186 -20.37 -11.87 -10.79
C GLY A 186 -19.61 -12.92 -9.96
N ILE A 187 -19.40 -12.68 -8.67
CA ILE A 187 -18.79 -13.62 -7.72
C ILE A 187 -19.90 -14.15 -6.80
N LYS A 188 -20.08 -15.48 -6.77
CA LYS A 188 -20.95 -16.15 -5.80
C LYS A 188 -20.26 -16.30 -4.45
N ARG A 189 -19.06 -16.88 -4.45
CA ARG A 189 -18.25 -17.15 -3.27
C ARG A 189 -16.83 -17.52 -3.65
N GLY A 190 -15.93 -17.48 -2.68
CA GLY A 190 -14.57 -17.90 -2.91
C GLY A 190 -13.68 -17.88 -1.68
N PHE A 191 -12.50 -18.41 -1.85
CA PHE A 191 -11.43 -18.34 -0.87
C PHE A 191 -10.18 -17.71 -1.47
N MET A 192 -9.48 -16.94 -0.65
CA MET A 192 -8.14 -16.48 -0.99
C MET A 192 -7.10 -16.99 -0.01
N ASN A 193 -5.91 -17.27 -0.49
CA ASN A 193 -4.72 -17.38 0.32
C ASN A 193 -3.71 -16.35 -0.18
N THR A 194 -3.15 -15.53 0.73
CA THR A 194 -1.99 -14.76 0.34
C THR A 194 -0.71 -15.48 0.77
N ILE A 195 0.13 -15.79 -0.21
CA ILE A 195 1.51 -16.24 0.01
C ILE A 195 2.32 -14.97 0.20
N HIS A 196 2.64 -14.67 1.47
CA HIS A 196 3.08 -13.33 1.87
C HIS A 196 4.49 -13.36 2.46
N SER A 197 5.30 -12.43 2.04
CA SER A 197 6.62 -12.18 2.65
C SER A 197 6.50 -11.94 4.15
N TYR A 198 7.56 -12.24 4.90
CA TYR A 198 7.58 -11.97 6.33
C TYR A 198 7.58 -10.45 6.60
N THR A 199 7.08 -10.06 7.74
CA THR A 199 7.04 -8.66 8.20
C THR A 199 7.59 -8.56 9.61
N ASN A 200 7.90 -7.34 10.09
CA ASN A 200 8.42 -7.09 11.44
C ASN A 200 7.48 -7.50 12.58
N ASP A 201 6.24 -7.86 12.28
CA ASP A 201 5.32 -8.52 13.21
C ASP A 201 5.79 -9.93 13.61
N GLN A 202 6.54 -10.60 12.73
CA GLN A 202 7.09 -11.93 12.96
C GLN A 202 8.41 -11.87 13.73
N LYS A 203 8.82 -13.01 14.29
CA LYS A 203 10.06 -13.13 15.06
C LYS A 203 11.19 -13.68 14.20
N ILE A 204 12.39 -13.15 14.39
CA ILE A 204 13.60 -13.68 13.74
C ILE A 204 13.86 -15.09 14.23
N LEU A 205 13.89 -15.30 15.54
CA LEU A 205 13.95 -16.60 16.22
C LEU A 205 12.74 -16.75 17.14
N ASP A 206 12.50 -17.96 17.65
CA ASP A 206 11.35 -18.29 18.49
C ASP A 206 11.23 -17.35 19.71
N LEU A 207 10.16 -16.56 19.75
CA LEU A 207 9.86 -15.60 20.83
C LEU A 207 8.34 -15.52 21.04
N PRO A 208 7.89 -15.10 22.25
CA PRO A 208 6.47 -14.97 22.53
C PRO A 208 5.75 -14.06 21.52
N HIS A 209 4.62 -14.54 21.05
CA HIS A 209 3.67 -13.83 20.18
C HIS A 209 2.26 -14.33 20.46
N LYS A 210 1.23 -13.47 20.24
CA LYS A 210 -0.19 -13.84 20.45
C LYS A 210 -0.63 -15.02 19.55
N ASP A 211 -0.17 -15.01 18.29
CA ASP A 211 -0.29 -16.13 17.37
C ASP A 211 0.95 -17.03 17.55
N LEU A 212 0.76 -18.26 18.01
CA LEU A 212 1.84 -19.20 18.27
C LEU A 212 2.60 -19.62 17.00
N ARG A 213 1.96 -19.53 15.83
CA ARG A 213 2.63 -19.78 14.54
C ARG A 213 3.58 -18.62 14.20
N ARG A 214 3.17 -17.36 14.44
CA ARG A 214 4.04 -16.19 14.26
C ARG A 214 5.15 -16.08 15.34
N ALA A 215 5.04 -16.85 16.41
CA ALA A 215 6.09 -16.96 17.42
C ALA A 215 7.34 -17.68 16.91
N ARG A 216 7.26 -18.37 15.78
CA ARG A 216 8.35 -19.16 15.21
C ARG A 216 9.22 -18.31 14.26
N ALA A 217 10.43 -18.82 14.00
CA ALA A 217 11.45 -18.16 13.17
C ALA A 217 10.94 -17.89 11.73
N ALA A 218 10.83 -16.62 11.38
CA ALA A 218 10.23 -16.16 10.12
C ALA A 218 11.00 -16.64 8.88
N ALA A 219 12.33 -16.60 8.92
CA ALA A 219 13.16 -16.93 7.76
C ALA A 219 13.41 -18.43 7.57
N LEU A 220 12.83 -19.28 8.44
CA LEU A 220 13.00 -20.73 8.39
C LEU A 220 11.71 -21.50 8.09
N SER A 221 10.57 -20.83 8.16
CA SER A 221 9.28 -21.54 8.21
C SER A 221 8.25 -20.90 7.29
N MET A 222 7.44 -21.74 6.64
CA MET A 222 6.13 -21.34 6.12
C MET A 222 5.14 -21.27 7.28
N ILE A 223 4.49 -20.14 7.47
CA ILE A 223 3.66 -19.87 8.65
C ILE A 223 2.23 -19.54 8.22
N PRO A 224 1.29 -20.48 8.25
CA PRO A 224 -0.13 -20.20 8.08
C PRO A 224 -0.64 -19.35 9.25
N THR A 225 -1.34 -18.25 8.94
CA THR A 225 -1.88 -17.35 9.96
C THR A 225 -3.14 -16.65 9.46
N THR A 226 -3.87 -16.02 10.35
CA THR A 226 -5.07 -15.28 9.99
C THR A 226 -4.74 -14.00 9.23
N THR A 227 -5.63 -13.61 8.32
CA THR A 227 -5.66 -12.28 7.70
C THR A 227 -7.08 -11.76 7.67
N GLY A 228 -7.22 -10.46 7.87
CA GLY A 228 -8.49 -9.76 7.67
C GLY A 228 -8.73 -9.32 6.22
N ALA A 229 -7.75 -9.50 5.33
CA ALA A 229 -7.77 -8.88 4.00
C ALA A 229 -8.97 -9.33 3.14
N ALA A 230 -9.31 -10.63 3.13
CA ALA A 230 -10.46 -11.12 2.36
C ALA A 230 -11.79 -10.52 2.82
N ARG A 231 -11.96 -10.34 4.14
CA ARG A 231 -13.16 -9.70 4.71
C ARG A 231 -13.14 -8.20 4.50
N ALA A 232 -11.96 -7.58 4.59
CA ALA A 232 -11.79 -6.14 4.40
C ALA A 232 -12.14 -5.69 2.97
N VAL A 233 -12.03 -6.57 1.97
CA VAL A 233 -12.51 -6.27 0.60
C VAL A 233 -13.99 -5.88 0.59
N SER A 234 -14.81 -6.41 1.49
CA SER A 234 -16.23 -6.04 1.59
C SER A 234 -16.48 -4.60 2.10
N LEU A 235 -15.46 -3.94 2.63
CA LEU A 235 -15.57 -2.51 3.00
C LEU A 235 -15.51 -1.60 1.77
N VAL A 236 -14.80 -2.04 0.72
CA VAL A 236 -14.62 -1.28 -0.53
C VAL A 236 -15.44 -1.84 -1.69
N LEU A 237 -15.89 -3.09 -1.59
CA LEU A 237 -16.80 -3.79 -2.51
C LEU A 237 -17.91 -4.46 -1.70
N PRO A 238 -18.95 -3.73 -1.30
CA PRO A 238 -20.01 -4.24 -0.41
C PRO A 238 -20.73 -5.48 -0.94
N GLU A 239 -20.77 -5.69 -2.26
CA GLU A 239 -21.37 -6.84 -2.95
C GLU A 239 -20.66 -8.16 -2.59
N LEU A 240 -19.41 -8.10 -2.13
CA LEU A 240 -18.62 -9.26 -1.71
C LEU A 240 -18.79 -9.62 -0.22
N LYS A 241 -19.65 -8.90 0.50
CA LYS A 241 -19.88 -9.16 1.92
C LYS A 241 -20.37 -10.59 2.14
N GLY A 242 -19.59 -11.37 2.92
CA GLY A 242 -19.87 -12.77 3.23
C GLY A 242 -19.59 -13.76 2.10
N LYS A 243 -19.10 -13.30 0.93
CA LYS A 243 -18.77 -14.14 -0.21
C LYS A 243 -17.31 -14.59 -0.25
N LEU A 244 -16.40 -13.81 0.35
CA LEU A 244 -14.96 -14.11 0.40
C LEU A 244 -14.47 -14.29 1.84
N ASP A 245 -13.64 -15.30 2.04
CA ASP A 245 -12.83 -15.50 3.25
C ASP A 245 -11.46 -16.07 2.87
N GLY A 246 -10.55 -16.20 3.83
CA GLY A 246 -9.21 -16.71 3.54
C GLY A 246 -8.24 -16.58 4.68
N PHE A 247 -6.99 -16.92 4.39
CA PHE A 247 -5.89 -16.83 5.34
C PHE A 247 -4.60 -16.41 4.65
N ALA A 248 -3.54 -16.21 5.42
CA ALA A 248 -2.20 -15.90 4.90
C ALA A 248 -1.25 -17.05 5.18
N THR A 249 -0.36 -17.33 4.24
CA THR A 249 0.81 -18.21 4.42
C THR A 249 2.06 -17.33 4.33
N ARG A 250 2.69 -17.02 5.47
CA ARG A 250 3.96 -16.30 5.47
C ARG A 250 5.08 -17.22 4.99
N VAL A 251 5.95 -16.70 4.14
CA VAL A 251 7.06 -17.44 3.53
C VAL A 251 8.39 -16.73 3.78
N PRO A 252 9.54 -17.45 3.71
CA PRO A 252 10.86 -16.90 3.99
C PRO A 252 11.41 -16.00 2.86
N THR A 253 10.65 -15.00 2.44
CA THR A 253 11.07 -13.96 1.50
C THR A 253 10.94 -12.59 2.17
N PRO A 254 11.85 -11.63 1.91
CA PRO A 254 11.82 -10.33 2.56
C PRO A 254 10.72 -9.42 2.01
N ASP A 255 10.39 -9.56 0.72
CA ASP A 255 9.40 -8.79 0.00
C ASP A 255 8.91 -9.56 -1.23
N GLY A 256 7.83 -9.10 -1.86
CA GLY A 256 7.19 -9.77 -2.98
C GLY A 256 6.22 -10.86 -2.54
N SER A 257 4.94 -10.54 -2.56
CA SER A 257 3.83 -11.38 -2.11
C SER A 257 2.88 -11.71 -3.26
N MET A 258 2.01 -12.70 -3.06
CA MET A 258 1.08 -13.17 -4.08
C MET A 258 -0.29 -13.47 -3.46
N VAL A 259 -1.37 -13.04 -4.12
CA VAL A 259 -2.74 -13.48 -3.84
C VAL A 259 -3.09 -14.65 -4.75
N ASP A 260 -3.49 -15.76 -4.15
CA ASP A 260 -4.14 -16.90 -4.80
C ASP A 260 -5.64 -16.81 -4.49
N LEU A 261 -6.43 -16.41 -5.49
CA LEU A 261 -7.87 -16.29 -5.39
C LEU A 261 -8.56 -17.42 -6.15
N THR A 262 -9.39 -18.19 -5.45
CA THR A 262 -10.26 -19.19 -6.08
C THR A 262 -11.71 -18.82 -5.84
N VAL A 263 -12.47 -18.60 -6.91
CA VAL A 263 -13.87 -18.13 -6.86
C VAL A 263 -14.80 -18.95 -7.73
N GLU A 264 -16.04 -19.11 -7.25
CA GLU A 264 -17.16 -19.53 -8.05
C GLU A 264 -17.86 -18.27 -8.60
N LEU A 265 -17.89 -18.14 -9.93
CA LEU A 265 -18.54 -17.06 -10.64
C LEU A 265 -20.04 -17.33 -10.87
N GLU A 266 -20.80 -16.27 -11.16
CA GLU A 266 -22.20 -16.41 -11.61
C GLU A 266 -22.27 -16.97 -13.04
N LYS A 267 -21.34 -16.54 -13.91
CA LYS A 267 -21.26 -16.94 -15.31
C LYS A 267 -20.22 -18.06 -15.50
N GLU A 268 -20.47 -18.93 -16.46
CA GLU A 268 -19.44 -19.81 -17.01
C GLU A 268 -18.52 -18.98 -17.91
N VAL A 269 -17.23 -19.23 -17.81
CA VAL A 269 -16.18 -18.50 -18.52
C VAL A 269 -15.09 -19.44 -19.00
N THR A 270 -14.28 -18.96 -19.94
CA THR A 270 -12.99 -19.54 -20.34
C THR A 270 -11.83 -18.75 -19.74
N VAL A 271 -10.62 -19.29 -19.79
CA VAL A 271 -9.38 -18.59 -19.41
C VAL A 271 -9.21 -17.31 -20.21
N ASP A 272 -9.47 -17.36 -21.52
CA ASP A 272 -9.30 -16.21 -22.41
C ASP A 272 -10.26 -15.06 -22.06
N GLU A 273 -11.50 -15.38 -21.70
CA GLU A 273 -12.48 -14.37 -21.28
C GLU A 273 -12.08 -13.68 -19.97
N VAL A 274 -11.59 -14.44 -18.98
CA VAL A 274 -11.09 -13.91 -17.71
C VAL A 274 -9.87 -13.02 -17.96
N ASN A 275 -8.91 -13.49 -18.73
CA ASN A 275 -7.69 -12.77 -19.06
C ASN A 275 -7.99 -11.48 -19.86
N ALA A 276 -8.91 -11.55 -20.83
CA ALA A 276 -9.33 -10.38 -21.61
C ALA A 276 -9.98 -9.29 -20.73
N ALA A 277 -10.82 -9.67 -19.78
CA ALA A 277 -11.46 -8.72 -18.87
C ALA A 277 -10.43 -8.00 -17.97
N LEU A 278 -9.48 -8.75 -17.42
CA LEU A 278 -8.42 -8.18 -16.56
C LEU A 278 -7.42 -7.34 -17.36
N LYS A 279 -7.09 -7.75 -18.59
CA LYS A 279 -6.27 -6.95 -19.51
C LYS A 279 -6.92 -5.62 -19.84
N ALA A 280 -8.20 -5.65 -20.22
CA ALA A 280 -8.95 -4.44 -20.54
C ALA A 280 -9.04 -3.47 -19.35
N ALA A 281 -9.18 -3.99 -18.12
CA ALA A 281 -9.15 -3.15 -16.92
C ALA A 281 -7.78 -2.54 -16.65
N ALA A 282 -6.70 -3.33 -16.79
CA ALA A 282 -5.31 -2.90 -16.58
C ALA A 282 -4.88 -1.83 -17.61
N GLU A 283 -5.28 -1.99 -18.87
CA GLU A 283 -4.99 -1.04 -19.96
C GLU A 283 -5.97 0.15 -20.01
N GLY A 284 -6.99 0.14 -19.17
CA GLY A 284 -8.06 1.13 -19.14
C GLY A 284 -8.27 1.78 -17.76
N PRO A 285 -9.43 1.55 -17.10
CA PRO A 285 -9.82 2.30 -15.90
C PRO A 285 -8.92 2.03 -14.68
N MET A 286 -8.15 0.96 -14.66
CA MET A 286 -7.25 0.61 -13.56
C MET A 286 -5.77 0.74 -13.94
N ALA A 287 -5.45 1.50 -15.00
CA ALA A 287 -4.06 1.76 -15.38
C ALA A 287 -3.26 2.37 -14.22
N GLY A 288 -2.06 1.82 -13.95
CA GLY A 288 -1.22 2.23 -12.82
C GLY A 288 -1.61 1.60 -11.46
N ILE A 289 -2.76 0.91 -11.38
CA ILE A 289 -3.22 0.18 -10.19
C ILE A 289 -3.12 -1.33 -10.43
N LEU A 290 -3.70 -1.80 -11.53
CA LEU A 290 -3.64 -3.18 -11.99
C LEU A 290 -2.69 -3.29 -13.18
N ALA A 291 -1.74 -4.21 -13.13
CA ALA A 291 -0.92 -4.59 -14.27
C ALA A 291 -1.35 -5.96 -14.83
N TYR A 292 -1.21 -6.16 -16.13
CA TYR A 292 -1.41 -7.43 -16.80
C TYR A 292 -0.07 -8.04 -17.20
N VAL A 293 0.28 -9.20 -16.63
CA VAL A 293 1.60 -9.82 -16.81
C VAL A 293 1.48 -11.06 -17.69
N GLU A 294 2.34 -11.14 -18.70
CA GLU A 294 2.45 -12.27 -19.63
C GLU A 294 3.80 -13.01 -19.52
N ASP A 295 4.74 -12.47 -18.74
CA ASP A 295 6.02 -13.11 -18.48
C ASP A 295 5.94 -14.09 -17.29
N PRO A 296 6.75 -15.16 -17.29
CA PRO A 296 6.81 -16.12 -16.19
C PRO A 296 7.63 -15.55 -15.01
N ILE A 297 7.06 -14.61 -14.29
CA ILE A 297 7.72 -13.90 -13.18
C ILE A 297 7.64 -14.68 -11.85
N VAL A 298 8.53 -14.29 -10.93
CA VAL A 298 8.57 -14.76 -9.54
C VAL A 298 8.67 -13.57 -8.58
N SER A 299 8.60 -13.81 -7.27
CA SER A 299 8.49 -12.76 -6.26
C SER A 299 9.59 -11.68 -6.32
N VAL A 300 10.81 -12.01 -6.73
CA VAL A 300 11.90 -11.01 -6.81
C VAL A 300 11.72 -10.03 -7.97
N ASP A 301 11.00 -10.43 -9.00
CA ASP A 301 10.82 -9.62 -10.22
C ASP A 301 9.86 -8.45 -10.00
N ILE A 302 9.01 -8.52 -8.96
CA ILE A 302 8.02 -7.48 -8.67
C ILE A 302 8.47 -6.53 -7.57
N VAL A 303 9.66 -6.72 -7.00
CA VAL A 303 10.21 -5.80 -5.99
C VAL A 303 10.51 -4.45 -6.64
N GLY A 304 9.93 -3.40 -6.10
CA GLY A 304 10.00 -2.04 -6.64
C GLY A 304 8.93 -1.71 -7.68
N ASP A 305 7.99 -2.61 -7.98
CA ASP A 305 6.87 -2.32 -8.85
C ASP A 305 5.81 -1.46 -8.13
N ASN A 306 5.32 -0.42 -8.83
CA ASN A 306 4.37 0.55 -8.28
C ASN A 306 2.92 0.08 -8.26
N HIS A 307 2.56 -0.96 -9.00
CA HIS A 307 1.18 -1.42 -9.08
C HIS A 307 0.73 -2.08 -7.77
N SER A 308 -0.55 -1.97 -7.48
CA SER A 308 -1.16 -2.67 -6.35
C SER A 308 -1.34 -4.16 -6.61
N SER A 309 -1.53 -4.53 -7.87
CA SER A 309 -1.94 -5.88 -8.30
C SER A 309 -1.36 -6.16 -9.68
N LEU A 310 -0.44 -7.12 -9.77
CA LEU A 310 0.16 -7.58 -11.03
C LEU A 310 -0.47 -8.92 -11.37
N PHE A 311 -1.53 -8.91 -12.15
CA PHE A 311 -2.28 -10.10 -12.52
C PHE A 311 -1.47 -10.99 -13.48
N ASP A 312 -1.23 -12.24 -13.05
CA ASP A 312 -0.48 -13.24 -13.81
C ASP A 312 -1.41 -14.04 -14.72
N SER A 313 -1.45 -13.64 -15.99
CA SER A 313 -2.36 -14.23 -16.98
C SER A 313 -2.07 -15.70 -17.31
N LYS A 314 -0.82 -16.15 -17.07
CA LYS A 314 -0.41 -17.55 -17.33
C LYS A 314 -0.82 -18.53 -16.24
N LEU A 315 -1.17 -18.00 -15.06
CA LEU A 315 -1.62 -18.81 -13.93
C LEU A 315 -3.15 -18.81 -13.75
N THR A 316 -3.88 -18.18 -14.68
CA THR A 316 -5.35 -18.27 -14.71
C THR A 316 -5.79 -19.70 -15.01
N MET A 317 -6.71 -20.23 -14.19
CA MET A 317 -7.26 -21.56 -14.38
C MET A 317 -8.78 -21.51 -14.33
N VAL A 318 -9.42 -22.22 -15.25
CA VAL A 318 -10.86 -22.51 -15.22
C VAL A 318 -11.02 -24.03 -15.15
N LEU A 319 -11.67 -24.53 -14.11
CA LEU A 319 -11.81 -25.97 -13.93
C LEU A 319 -12.64 -26.58 -15.08
N GLY A 320 -12.06 -27.57 -15.79
CA GLY A 320 -12.65 -28.18 -16.97
C GLY A 320 -12.44 -27.38 -18.27
N GLY A 321 -11.69 -26.29 -18.27
CA GLY A 321 -11.39 -25.44 -19.43
C GLY A 321 -12.46 -24.40 -19.73
N GLN A 322 -13.73 -24.71 -19.47
CA GLN A 322 -14.88 -23.82 -19.45
C GLN A 322 -15.74 -24.16 -18.22
N GLY A 323 -16.15 -23.15 -17.46
CA GLY A 323 -16.92 -23.34 -16.24
C GLY A 323 -16.92 -22.08 -15.37
N ASN A 324 -17.44 -22.20 -14.17
CA ASN A 324 -17.57 -21.07 -13.25
C ASN A 324 -16.63 -21.14 -12.02
N LEU A 325 -15.82 -22.19 -11.88
CA LEU A 325 -14.79 -22.28 -10.83
C LEU A 325 -13.45 -21.84 -11.40
N VAL A 326 -13.02 -20.66 -10.95
CA VAL A 326 -11.87 -19.92 -11.50
C VAL A 326 -10.81 -19.71 -10.43
N LYS A 327 -9.55 -19.86 -10.81
CA LYS A 327 -8.38 -19.47 -10.01
C LYS A 327 -7.65 -18.33 -10.72
N CYS A 328 -7.37 -17.25 -9.98
CA CYS A 328 -6.61 -16.11 -10.43
C CYS A 328 -5.45 -15.84 -9.47
N ILE A 329 -4.29 -15.50 -10.03
CA ILE A 329 -3.10 -15.16 -9.28
C ILE A 329 -2.73 -13.70 -9.55
N SER A 330 -2.39 -12.97 -8.50
CA SER A 330 -1.85 -11.62 -8.63
C SER A 330 -0.71 -11.39 -7.66
N TRP A 331 0.39 -10.84 -8.17
CA TRP A 331 1.58 -10.46 -7.40
C TRP A 331 1.47 -9.03 -6.89
N TYR A 332 2.20 -8.71 -5.84
CA TYR A 332 2.31 -7.34 -5.34
C TYR A 332 3.57 -7.15 -4.50
N ASP A 333 4.25 -6.03 -4.70
CA ASP A 333 5.21 -5.55 -3.74
C ASP A 333 4.46 -5.04 -2.51
N ASN A 334 4.53 -5.82 -1.41
CA ASN A 334 3.76 -5.53 -0.20
C ASN A 334 4.23 -4.29 0.55
N GLU A 335 5.41 -3.76 0.21
CA GLU A 335 5.98 -2.54 0.78
C GLU A 335 5.90 -1.37 -0.19
N TRP A 336 6.51 -1.48 -1.39
CA TRP A 336 6.61 -0.37 -2.33
C TRP A 336 5.30 -0.07 -3.06
N GLY A 337 4.63 -1.07 -3.62
CA GLY A 337 3.34 -0.89 -4.27
C GLY A 337 2.30 -0.29 -3.32
N TYR A 338 2.28 -0.77 -2.07
CA TYR A 338 1.41 -0.21 -1.03
C TYR A 338 1.76 1.24 -0.66
N SER A 339 3.04 1.57 -0.52
CA SER A 339 3.49 2.92 -0.20
C SER A 339 3.14 3.93 -1.29
N ASN A 340 3.16 3.51 -2.56
CA ASN A 340 2.66 4.33 -3.67
C ASN A 340 1.16 4.59 -3.57
N ARG A 341 0.35 3.64 -3.09
CA ARG A 341 -1.10 3.87 -2.86
C ARG A 341 -1.34 4.88 -1.73
N VAL A 342 -0.54 4.86 -0.69
CA VAL A 342 -0.59 5.91 0.37
C VAL A 342 -0.29 7.29 -0.22
N LYS A 343 0.72 7.39 -1.10
CA LYS A 343 1.03 8.62 -1.83
C LYS A 343 -0.14 9.08 -2.71
N ASP A 344 -0.69 8.18 -3.53
CA ASP A 344 -1.78 8.52 -4.44
C ASP A 344 -3.04 8.95 -3.67
N LEU A 345 -3.34 8.29 -2.56
CA LEU A 345 -4.42 8.71 -1.67
C LEU A 345 -4.16 10.11 -1.10
N ALA A 346 -2.94 10.42 -0.65
CA ALA A 346 -2.60 11.75 -0.13
C ALA A 346 -2.85 12.86 -1.15
N LYS A 347 -2.65 12.60 -2.44
CA LYS A 347 -2.86 13.57 -3.53
C LYS A 347 -4.32 13.96 -3.76
N ILE A 348 -5.26 13.09 -3.42
CA ILE A 348 -6.69 13.34 -3.65
C ILE A 348 -7.43 13.93 -2.44
N LEU A 349 -6.78 14.03 -1.27
CA LEU A 349 -7.45 14.42 -0.04
C LEU A 349 -7.69 15.93 0.11
N LEU A 350 -6.97 16.81 -0.61
CA LEU A 350 -7.03 18.27 -0.49
C LEU A 350 -7.18 19.00 -1.82
#